data_de450f76be4e7fcdd4e103107d1b40ee
#
_entry.id   de450f76be4e7fcdd4e103107d1b40ee
#
_cell.length_a   1.000
_cell.length_b   1.000
_cell.length_c   1.000
_cell.angle_alpha   90.00
_cell.angle_beta   90.00
_cell.angle_gamma   90.00
#
_symmetry.space_group_name_H-M   'P 1'
#
loop_
_entity.id
_entity.type
_entity.pdbx_description
1 polymer ?
#
loop_
_entity_poly.entity_id
_entity_poly.type
_entity_poly.pdbx_seq_one_letter_code
_entity_poly.pdbx_strand_id
1 'polypeptide(L)'
;MKLRRLTLALTTALGSGLSSAAFALDLYVDTKTEQIYAKPGPGRVHIGSFVREEDASTKTADKTNKTVEAPTEKPNDRIVERAAGKADVTELSEMRKDMELKAKMREARLVSDMDSLEERVKESEKTKLKYGPGLHFESKDGNFTASIDGRLQADAQYNITNDVQPPAPDDRPYELNSGANIRRARLGVEGTIFKKWDYKFEYDFSRGNGAVASGITDAFIRYNFDNPSSIKVGSFKEPFSLEEATSNRFLTFIERNMAVNTFVDNPNVYKTGIGANYAVPRWQTGISFQTEPVGSWSSASTSVNPNGNNSRNNGSGDTSWEGVGRISGRPWMESEAKFWHIGGSAAYTRVNTQYEGDGDFANGGMSFGAFPASNVDRTNVLNTSNLSIGNKNDPNSRRVESYNRWGAETALVYGPFSAQGEYLRTDVNGHGYSGESLFGFYGYVSYFVTGESRVYHVKNGAWNRIKPFQAFQLNGPGWGAWEVAAGYDYLNLNDGVIRGGKADLIKFGLNWYPHSHIRVMTNYVHVLDINTEGVADRRSAGFNNANLDMWLTRLQVDF
;
A
#
# COMPACT_ATOMS: atom_id res chain seq x y z
N MET A 1 4.79 7.99 -31.05
CA MET A 1 3.40 7.67 -31.38
C MET A 1 3.27 6.30 -32.04
N LYS A 2 4.06 5.28 -31.65
CA LYS A 2 4.07 3.94 -32.24
C LYS A 2 3.80 2.77 -31.27
N LEU A 3 3.57 3.04 -29.99
CA LEU A 3 3.35 1.98 -28.97
C LEU A 3 1.87 1.57 -28.75
N ARG A 4 0.91 2.29 -29.30
CA ARG A 4 -0.53 2.03 -29.05
C ARG A 4 -1.18 0.95 -29.90
N ARG A 5 -0.50 0.41 -30.91
CA ARG A 5 -1.06 -0.62 -31.81
C ARG A 5 -0.61 -2.04 -31.52
N LEU A 6 0.36 -2.23 -30.62
CA LEU A 6 0.84 -3.56 -30.25
C LEU A 6 -0.08 -4.28 -29.25
N THR A 7 -0.81 -3.55 -28.46
CA THR A 7 -1.66 -4.09 -27.36
C THR A 7 -2.99 -4.66 -27.86
N LEU A 8 -3.47 -4.23 -29.01
CA LEU A 8 -4.80 -4.64 -29.51
C LEU A 8 -4.80 -5.96 -30.31
N ALA A 9 -3.63 -6.40 -30.77
CA ALA A 9 -3.52 -7.65 -31.53
C ALA A 9 -3.31 -8.91 -30.65
N LEU A 10 -2.93 -8.72 -29.38
CA LEU A 10 -2.72 -9.84 -28.44
C LEU A 10 -4.00 -10.26 -27.70
N THR A 11 -5.00 -9.41 -27.63
CA THR A 11 -6.23 -9.67 -26.85
C THR A 11 -7.29 -10.47 -27.60
N THR A 12 -7.19 -10.61 -28.90
CA THR A 12 -8.16 -11.39 -29.70
C THR A 12 -7.80 -12.86 -29.90
N ALA A 13 -6.63 -13.30 -29.45
CA ALA A 13 -6.18 -14.69 -29.59
C ALA A 13 -6.42 -15.58 -28.36
N LEU A 14 -6.97 -15.03 -27.26
CA LEU A 14 -7.12 -15.74 -25.97
C LEU A 14 -8.56 -16.19 -25.65
N GLY A 15 -9.45 -16.13 -26.62
CA GLY A 15 -10.86 -16.44 -26.37
C GLY A 15 -11.45 -17.52 -27.26
N SER A 16 -10.94 -18.76 -27.25
CA SER A 16 -11.77 -19.94 -27.59
C SER A 16 -11.02 -21.25 -27.37
N GLY A 17 -11.47 -22.07 -26.43
CA GLY A 17 -11.58 -23.53 -26.59
C GLY A 17 -10.41 -24.41 -26.16
N LEU A 18 -10.58 -24.99 -25.02
CA LEU A 18 -10.12 -26.31 -24.55
C LEU A 18 -9.73 -27.31 -25.64
N SER A 19 -8.44 -27.65 -25.74
CA SER A 19 -7.96 -29.03 -25.83
C SER A 19 -6.41 -29.03 -25.77
N SER A 20 -5.86 -29.88 -24.91
CA SER A 20 -4.42 -30.09 -24.69
C SER A 20 -3.79 -30.80 -25.89
N ALA A 21 -3.27 -30.02 -26.83
CA ALA A 21 -2.27 -30.43 -27.79
C ALA A 21 -1.28 -29.28 -27.93
N ALA A 22 0.01 -29.55 -27.69
CA ALA A 22 1.07 -28.59 -27.86
C ALA A 22 1.14 -28.15 -29.33
N PHE A 23 0.62 -26.97 -29.65
CA PHE A 23 0.74 -26.39 -30.99
C PHE A 23 1.94 -25.46 -31.03
N ALA A 24 2.92 -25.80 -31.85
CA ALA A 24 3.94 -24.85 -32.25
C ALA A 24 3.27 -23.68 -32.99
N LEU A 25 3.57 -22.46 -32.58
CA LEU A 25 3.07 -21.25 -33.22
C LEU A 25 4.07 -20.79 -34.28
N ASP A 26 3.69 -20.90 -35.57
CA ASP A 26 4.47 -20.37 -36.67
C ASP A 26 4.34 -18.85 -36.75
N LEU A 27 5.46 -18.15 -36.81
CA LEU A 27 5.50 -16.70 -36.96
C LEU A 27 6.07 -16.29 -38.30
N TYR A 28 5.46 -15.26 -38.87
CA TYR A 28 5.80 -14.69 -40.18
C TYR A 28 5.99 -13.19 -40.06
N VAL A 29 7.02 -12.62 -40.69
CA VAL A 29 7.23 -11.17 -40.75
C VAL A 29 6.88 -10.66 -42.17
N ASP A 30 6.12 -9.59 -42.25
CA ASP A 30 5.85 -8.87 -43.49
C ASP A 30 7.05 -7.99 -43.85
N THR A 31 7.68 -8.26 -44.99
CA THR A 31 8.92 -7.60 -45.39
C THR A 31 8.77 -6.11 -45.71
N LYS A 32 7.55 -5.60 -45.90
CA LYS A 32 7.27 -4.18 -46.17
C LYS A 32 6.88 -3.40 -44.94
N THR A 33 6.17 -4.04 -44.00
CA THR A 33 5.62 -3.36 -42.81
C THR A 33 6.35 -3.72 -41.51
N GLU A 34 7.26 -4.72 -41.55
CA GLU A 34 8.00 -5.28 -40.40
C GLU A 34 7.08 -5.77 -39.27
N GLN A 35 5.81 -6.07 -39.59
CA GLN A 35 4.86 -6.59 -38.62
C GLN A 35 4.90 -8.12 -38.57
N ILE A 36 4.71 -8.71 -37.39
CA ILE A 36 4.72 -10.15 -37.14
C ILE A 36 3.28 -10.69 -37.19
N TYR A 37 3.10 -11.81 -37.91
CA TYR A 37 1.81 -12.49 -38.08
C TYR A 37 1.91 -13.98 -37.72
N ALA A 38 0.84 -14.54 -37.18
CA ALA A 38 0.71 -15.97 -36.90
C ALA A 38 0.18 -16.80 -38.08
N LYS A 39 0.08 -16.21 -39.29
CA LYS A 39 -0.39 -16.90 -40.48
C LYS A 39 0.41 -16.47 -41.73
N PRO A 40 0.67 -17.38 -42.68
CA PRO A 40 1.31 -17.03 -43.94
C PRO A 40 0.46 -16.05 -44.76
N GLY A 41 1.11 -15.24 -45.58
CA GLY A 41 0.44 -14.28 -46.45
C GLY A 41 1.39 -13.70 -47.51
N PRO A 42 0.89 -13.00 -48.52
CA PRO A 42 1.72 -12.39 -49.55
C PRO A 42 2.72 -11.39 -48.93
N GLY A 43 4.01 -11.53 -49.29
CA GLY A 43 5.06 -10.66 -48.77
C GLY A 43 5.52 -10.98 -47.32
N ARG A 44 5.11 -12.12 -46.76
CA ARG A 44 5.50 -12.57 -45.44
C ARG A 44 6.51 -13.70 -45.48
N VAL A 45 7.56 -13.58 -44.70
CA VAL A 45 8.62 -14.58 -44.58
C VAL A 45 8.45 -15.29 -43.23
N HIS A 46 8.53 -16.62 -43.24
CA HIS A 46 8.49 -17.44 -42.01
C HIS A 46 9.76 -17.23 -41.18
N ILE A 47 9.62 -16.87 -39.92
CA ILE A 47 10.74 -16.60 -38.98
C ILE A 47 11.00 -17.73 -38.00
N GLY A 48 10.06 -18.66 -37.83
CA GLY A 48 10.24 -19.83 -37.00
C GLY A 48 8.97 -20.34 -36.35
N SER A 49 9.05 -21.56 -35.80
CA SER A 49 7.98 -22.20 -35.02
C SER A 49 8.37 -22.17 -33.55
N PHE A 50 7.53 -21.59 -32.69
CA PHE A 50 7.79 -21.39 -31.27
C PHE A 50 6.85 -22.24 -30.44
N VAL A 51 7.39 -22.95 -29.42
CA VAL A 51 6.65 -23.79 -28.47
C VAL A 51 6.80 -23.16 -27.10
N ARG A 52 5.77 -23.22 -26.25
CA ARG A 52 5.88 -22.77 -24.84
C ARG A 52 6.89 -23.63 -24.10
N GLU A 53 7.72 -23.01 -23.29
CA GLU A 53 8.77 -23.64 -22.48
C GLU A 53 8.23 -24.67 -21.48
N GLU A 54 6.96 -24.54 -21.06
CA GLU A 54 6.27 -25.50 -20.17
C GLU A 54 5.98 -26.86 -20.85
N ASP A 55 5.91 -26.89 -22.17
CA ASP A 55 5.63 -28.11 -22.95
C ASP A 55 6.91 -28.85 -23.40
N ALA A 56 8.08 -28.26 -23.18
CA ALA A 56 9.37 -28.82 -23.59
C ALA A 56 9.96 -29.86 -22.62
N SER A 57 9.40 -29.99 -21.41
CA SER A 57 9.98 -30.82 -20.33
C SER A 57 9.58 -32.30 -20.33
N THR A 58 8.82 -32.78 -21.31
CA THR A 58 8.37 -34.18 -21.37
C THR A 58 8.68 -34.87 -22.68
N LYS A 59 9.93 -34.91 -23.12
CA LYS A 59 10.42 -35.98 -24.02
C LYS A 59 11.95 -36.07 -23.95
N THR A 60 12.42 -36.92 -23.06
CA THR A 60 13.80 -37.46 -23.12
C THR A 60 13.81 -38.67 -24.05
N ALA A 61 14.84 -38.70 -24.89
CA ALA A 61 15.41 -39.84 -25.59
C ALA A 61 14.64 -40.47 -26.78
N ASP A 62 15.04 -40.11 -27.97
CA ASP A 62 15.65 -41.15 -28.80
C ASP A 62 16.63 -40.54 -29.83
N LYS A 63 17.78 -41.21 -29.97
CA LYS A 63 18.86 -40.84 -30.87
C LYS A 63 18.52 -41.25 -32.29
N THR A 64 18.70 -40.37 -33.25
CA THR A 64 19.33 -40.75 -34.53
C THR A 64 19.90 -39.52 -35.22
N ASN A 65 21.21 -39.53 -35.34
CA ASN A 65 21.99 -38.68 -36.26
C ASN A 65 21.44 -38.82 -37.70
N LYS A 66 20.98 -37.72 -38.26
CA LYS A 66 21.00 -37.55 -39.71
C LYS A 66 21.57 -36.17 -40.01
N THR A 67 22.83 -36.18 -40.38
CA THR A 67 23.52 -35.12 -41.09
C THR A 67 22.69 -34.75 -42.33
N VAL A 68 22.13 -33.57 -42.37
CA VAL A 68 21.55 -33.00 -43.57
C VAL A 68 22.66 -32.21 -44.25
N GLU A 69 23.23 -32.82 -45.31
CA GLU A 69 24.08 -32.11 -46.26
C GLU A 69 23.31 -30.96 -46.89
N ALA A 70 23.94 -29.80 -46.89
CA ALA A 70 23.48 -28.63 -47.62
C ALA A 70 23.58 -28.92 -49.12
N PRO A 71 22.58 -28.56 -49.94
CA PRO A 71 22.69 -28.67 -51.39
C PRO A 71 23.73 -27.66 -51.90
N THR A 72 24.85 -28.13 -52.30
CA THR A 72 25.80 -27.37 -53.14
C THR A 72 25.21 -27.26 -54.54
N GLU A 73 24.44 -26.24 -54.82
CA GLU A 73 24.21 -25.82 -56.19
C GLU A 73 25.47 -25.10 -56.71
N LYS A 74 26.20 -25.78 -57.58
CA LYS A 74 27.23 -25.15 -58.38
C LYS A 74 26.55 -24.22 -59.38
N PRO A 75 27.01 -22.97 -59.53
CA PRO A 75 26.53 -22.10 -60.58
C PRO A 75 26.89 -22.71 -61.92
N ASN A 76 25.92 -22.65 -62.84
CA ASN A 76 25.99 -23.21 -64.18
C ASN A 76 26.97 -22.39 -65.00
N ASP A 77 28.21 -22.89 -65.20
CA ASP A 77 29.32 -22.26 -65.91
C ASP A 77 29.12 -22.15 -67.41
N ARG A 78 27.91 -22.38 -67.93
CA ARG A 78 27.66 -22.46 -69.39
C ARG A 78 27.07 -21.21 -70.04
N ILE A 79 26.87 -20.13 -69.39
CA ILE A 79 26.26 -18.90 -69.98
C ILE A 79 27.24 -17.75 -70.16
N VAL A 80 28.46 -17.82 -69.69
CA VAL A 80 29.41 -16.67 -69.69
C VAL A 80 30.40 -16.71 -70.83
N GLU A 81 30.45 -17.79 -71.68
CA GLU A 81 31.50 -17.95 -72.67
C GLU A 81 31.21 -17.34 -74.08
N ARG A 82 30.19 -16.53 -74.26
CA ARG A 82 29.81 -16.07 -75.64
C ARG A 82 29.79 -14.57 -75.91
N ALA A 83 30.26 -13.71 -75.01
CA ALA A 83 30.25 -12.26 -75.25
C ALA A 83 31.26 -11.44 -74.40
N ALA A 84 32.55 -11.75 -74.46
CA ALA A 84 33.53 -10.86 -73.89
C ALA A 84 34.80 -10.79 -74.73
N GLY A 85 35.06 -9.62 -75.24
CA GLY A 85 36.38 -9.24 -75.77
C GLY A 85 37.38 -9.07 -74.59
N LYS A 86 38.70 -9.15 -74.88
CA LYS A 86 39.79 -9.15 -73.86
C LYS A 86 39.80 -7.97 -72.84
N ALA A 87 39.00 -6.93 -73.06
CA ALA A 87 38.82 -5.81 -72.10
C ALA A 87 37.85 -6.14 -70.94
N ASP A 88 36.85 -6.98 -71.21
CA ASP A 88 35.81 -7.37 -70.23
C ASP A 88 36.30 -8.31 -69.13
N VAL A 89 37.35 -9.08 -69.34
CA VAL A 89 37.85 -10.06 -68.35
C VAL A 89 38.52 -9.40 -67.15
N THR A 90 39.17 -8.26 -67.40
CA THR A 90 39.84 -7.49 -66.29
C THR A 90 38.79 -6.78 -65.42
N GLU A 91 37.78 -6.21 -66.06
CA GLU A 91 36.66 -5.53 -65.38
C GLU A 91 35.81 -6.52 -64.59
N LEU A 92 35.49 -7.70 -65.11
CA LEU A 92 34.84 -8.79 -64.42
C LEU A 92 35.65 -9.32 -63.22
N SER A 93 37.00 -9.36 -63.33
CA SER A 93 37.88 -9.79 -62.24
C SER A 93 37.92 -8.76 -61.12
N GLU A 94 37.88 -7.48 -61.43
CA GLU A 94 37.80 -6.39 -60.45
C GLU A 94 36.44 -6.35 -59.77
N MET A 95 35.34 -6.51 -60.50
CA MET A 95 33.99 -6.64 -59.94
C MET A 95 33.88 -7.86 -59.00
N ARG A 96 34.50 -8.97 -59.36
CA ARG A 96 34.52 -10.17 -58.52
C ARG A 96 35.28 -9.96 -57.23
N LYS A 97 36.44 -9.27 -57.27
CA LYS A 97 37.20 -8.88 -56.11
C LYS A 97 36.46 -7.88 -55.21
N ASP A 98 35.74 -6.93 -55.84
CA ASP A 98 34.95 -5.94 -55.09
C ASP A 98 33.73 -6.61 -54.41
N MET A 99 33.07 -7.56 -55.09
CA MET A 99 31.99 -8.35 -54.48
C MET A 99 32.48 -9.25 -53.35
N GLU A 100 33.65 -9.87 -53.50
CA GLU A 100 34.27 -10.70 -52.46
C GLU A 100 34.72 -9.88 -51.23
N LEU A 101 35.24 -8.67 -51.49
CA LEU A 101 35.57 -7.70 -50.42
C LEU A 101 34.32 -7.23 -49.70
N LYS A 102 33.26 -6.89 -50.45
CA LYS A 102 31.96 -6.49 -49.86
C LYS A 102 31.31 -7.63 -49.07
N ALA A 103 31.44 -8.87 -49.54
CA ALA A 103 30.96 -10.03 -48.81
C ALA A 103 31.73 -10.24 -47.51
N LYS A 104 33.06 -10.14 -47.50
CA LYS A 104 33.90 -10.22 -46.29
C LYS A 104 33.63 -9.07 -45.34
N MET A 105 33.41 -7.85 -45.82
CA MET A 105 33.04 -6.70 -44.98
C MET A 105 31.64 -6.90 -44.34
N ARG A 106 30.70 -7.50 -45.07
CA ARG A 106 29.38 -7.80 -44.57
C ARG A 106 29.40 -8.91 -43.49
N GLU A 107 30.21 -9.92 -43.72
CA GLU A 107 30.42 -11.00 -42.74
C GLU A 107 31.12 -10.50 -41.48
N ALA A 108 32.16 -9.67 -41.60
CA ALA A 108 32.83 -9.04 -40.44
C ALA A 108 31.87 -8.13 -39.66
N ARG A 109 30.97 -7.43 -40.36
CA ARG A 109 29.96 -6.59 -39.71
C ARG A 109 28.91 -7.43 -38.98
N LEU A 110 28.46 -8.53 -39.58
CA LEU A 110 27.53 -9.48 -38.93
C LEU A 110 28.15 -10.11 -37.66
N VAL A 111 29.42 -10.49 -37.71
CA VAL A 111 30.14 -11.02 -36.54
C VAL A 111 30.23 -9.94 -35.43
N SER A 112 30.61 -8.71 -35.79
CA SER A 112 30.65 -7.59 -34.82
C SER A 112 29.28 -7.27 -34.23
N ASP A 113 28.21 -7.34 -35.04
CA ASP A 113 26.86 -7.09 -34.56
C ASP A 113 26.39 -8.26 -33.66
N MET A 114 26.76 -9.50 -33.97
CA MET A 114 26.50 -10.67 -33.10
C MET A 114 27.23 -10.58 -31.78
N ASP A 115 28.52 -10.22 -31.79
CA ASP A 115 29.32 -10.04 -30.55
C ASP A 115 28.72 -8.92 -29.67
N SER A 116 28.28 -7.81 -30.28
CA SER A 116 27.63 -6.72 -29.56
C SER A 116 26.27 -7.12 -28.99
N LEU A 117 25.51 -7.96 -29.68
CA LEU A 117 24.24 -8.54 -29.21
C LEU A 117 24.48 -9.52 -28.07
N GLU A 118 25.51 -10.37 -28.19
CA GLU A 118 25.87 -11.32 -27.14
C GLU A 118 26.35 -10.60 -25.86
N GLU A 119 27.10 -9.51 -26.02
CA GLU A 119 27.49 -8.66 -24.90
C GLU A 119 26.30 -7.95 -24.25
N ARG A 120 25.35 -7.45 -25.03
CA ARG A 120 24.10 -6.87 -24.53
C ARG A 120 23.19 -7.90 -23.87
N VAL A 121 23.12 -9.13 -24.37
CA VAL A 121 22.40 -10.24 -23.73
C VAL A 121 23.09 -10.61 -22.40
N LYS A 122 24.41 -10.77 -22.37
CA LYS A 122 25.18 -10.97 -21.13
C LYS A 122 25.03 -9.81 -20.15
N GLU A 123 24.86 -8.59 -20.62
CA GLU A 123 24.59 -7.44 -19.77
C GLU A 123 23.15 -7.44 -19.22
N SER A 124 22.17 -7.86 -20.02
CA SER A 124 20.77 -7.99 -19.57
C SER A 124 20.59 -9.13 -18.55
N GLU A 125 21.39 -10.19 -18.64
CA GLU A 125 21.42 -11.28 -17.65
C GLU A 125 22.04 -10.89 -16.29
N LYS A 126 22.65 -9.71 -16.17
CA LYS A 126 23.23 -9.22 -14.91
C LYS A 126 22.20 -8.74 -13.90
N THR A 127 20.95 -8.45 -14.33
CA THR A 127 19.85 -8.03 -13.47
C THR A 127 18.87 -9.18 -13.33
N LYS A 128 18.65 -9.66 -12.10
CA LYS A 128 17.65 -10.69 -11.81
C LYS A 128 16.28 -10.04 -11.71
N LEU A 129 15.41 -10.36 -12.64
CA LEU A 129 13.99 -10.04 -12.53
C LEU A 129 13.27 -11.25 -11.93
N LYS A 130 12.74 -11.10 -10.72
CA LYS A 130 11.94 -12.13 -10.06
C LYS A 130 10.48 -11.77 -10.22
N TYR A 131 9.70 -12.69 -10.76
CA TYR A 131 8.25 -12.59 -10.84
C TYR A 131 7.67 -13.25 -9.58
N GLY A 132 6.94 -12.49 -8.83
CA GLY A 132 6.22 -12.91 -7.63
C GLY A 132 4.98 -12.02 -7.51
N PRO A 133 4.30 -12.00 -6.36
CA PRO A 133 3.35 -10.93 -6.11
C PRO A 133 4.10 -9.60 -6.11
N GLY A 134 3.94 -8.82 -7.20
CA GLY A 134 4.74 -7.64 -7.48
C GLY A 134 5.97 -7.91 -8.37
N LEU A 135 6.60 -6.84 -8.81
CA LEU A 135 7.82 -6.88 -9.62
C LEU A 135 9.03 -6.61 -8.71
N HIS A 136 9.98 -7.51 -8.74
CA HIS A 136 11.20 -7.39 -7.94
C HIS A 136 12.44 -7.41 -8.83
N PHE A 137 13.27 -6.38 -8.72
CA PHE A 137 14.52 -6.20 -9.42
C PHE A 137 15.67 -6.32 -8.43
N GLU A 138 16.71 -7.05 -8.80
CA GLU A 138 17.93 -7.20 -8.00
C GLU A 138 19.16 -7.13 -8.91
N SER A 139 20.12 -6.24 -8.61
CA SER A 139 21.41 -6.21 -9.30
C SER A 139 22.21 -7.48 -9.01
N LYS A 140 23.12 -7.85 -9.92
CA LYS A 140 23.93 -9.06 -9.80
C LYS A 140 24.75 -9.13 -8.49
N ASP A 141 25.26 -7.99 -8.05
CA ASP A 141 26.03 -7.83 -6.82
C ASP A 141 25.16 -7.70 -5.56
N GLY A 142 23.83 -7.67 -5.71
CA GLY A 142 22.86 -7.48 -4.63
C GLY A 142 22.95 -6.11 -3.94
N ASN A 143 23.66 -5.15 -4.55
CA ASN A 143 23.79 -3.80 -3.98
C ASN A 143 22.54 -2.95 -4.19
N PHE A 144 21.76 -3.24 -5.24
CA PHE A 144 20.55 -2.50 -5.56
C PHE A 144 19.38 -3.46 -5.70
N THR A 145 18.31 -3.16 -4.97
CA THR A 145 17.02 -3.84 -5.13
C THR A 145 15.94 -2.80 -5.36
N ALA A 146 14.92 -3.17 -6.10
CA ALA A 146 13.69 -2.38 -6.24
C ALA A 146 12.51 -3.34 -6.31
N SER A 147 11.44 -3.01 -5.61
CA SER A 147 10.17 -3.73 -5.67
C SER A 147 9.06 -2.75 -5.95
N ILE A 148 8.15 -3.11 -6.83
CA ILE A 148 6.90 -2.39 -7.02
C ILE A 148 5.84 -3.15 -6.26
N ASP A 149 5.21 -2.51 -5.29
CA ASP A 149 4.12 -3.06 -4.50
C ASP A 149 2.85 -2.23 -4.66
N GLY A 150 1.71 -2.84 -4.41
CA GLY A 150 0.45 -2.15 -4.49
C GLY A 150 -0.64 -2.78 -3.63
N ARG A 151 -1.73 -2.05 -3.46
CA ARG A 151 -2.95 -2.56 -2.82
C ARG A 151 -4.19 -1.86 -3.32
N LEU A 152 -5.26 -2.62 -3.40
CA LEU A 152 -6.61 -2.14 -3.62
C LEU A 152 -7.50 -2.65 -2.49
N GLN A 153 -8.27 -1.76 -1.88
CA GLN A 153 -9.31 -2.09 -0.90
C GLN A 153 -10.61 -1.42 -1.33
N ALA A 154 -11.60 -2.23 -1.65
CA ALA A 154 -12.95 -1.79 -1.98
C ALA A 154 -13.88 -2.16 -0.82
N ASP A 155 -14.60 -1.18 -0.30
CA ASP A 155 -15.48 -1.30 0.85
C ASP A 155 -16.93 -1.06 0.45
N ALA A 156 -17.84 -1.78 1.09
CA ALA A 156 -19.27 -1.54 1.06
C ALA A 156 -19.83 -1.51 2.47
N GLN A 157 -20.81 -0.64 2.69
CA GLN A 157 -21.56 -0.48 3.93
C GLN A 157 -23.06 -0.57 3.65
N TYR A 158 -23.75 -1.32 4.47
CA TYR A 158 -25.21 -1.36 4.52
C TYR A 158 -25.66 -1.12 5.95
N ASN A 159 -26.44 -0.05 6.17
CA ASN A 159 -27.01 0.26 7.47
C ASN A 159 -28.31 -0.55 7.64
N ILE A 160 -28.35 -1.45 8.62
CA ILE A 160 -29.50 -2.29 8.95
C ILE A 160 -30.46 -1.46 9.79
N THR A 161 -29.93 -0.80 10.83
CA THR A 161 -30.64 0.14 11.68
C THR A 161 -29.87 1.46 11.66
N ASN A 162 -30.60 2.56 11.55
CA ASN A 162 -30.04 3.90 11.42
C ASN A 162 -31.02 4.91 12.03
N ASP A 163 -31.31 4.69 13.31
CA ASP A 163 -32.32 5.46 14.04
C ASP A 163 -31.65 6.66 14.74
N VAL A 164 -31.57 7.78 14.01
CA VAL A 164 -30.92 9.02 14.41
C VAL A 164 -31.97 10.10 14.62
N GLN A 165 -31.85 10.86 15.69
CA GLN A 165 -32.75 11.95 16.01
C GLN A 165 -32.37 13.22 15.23
N PRO A 166 -33.32 14.05 14.79
CA PRO A 166 -33.00 15.34 14.25
C PRO A 166 -32.40 16.24 15.33
N PRO A 167 -31.36 17.06 15.01
CA PRO A 167 -30.70 17.94 15.99
C PRO A 167 -31.59 19.10 16.46
N ALA A 168 -32.67 19.40 15.73
CA ALA A 168 -33.73 20.34 16.11
C ALA A 168 -35.08 19.88 15.53
N PRO A 169 -36.22 20.29 16.07
CA PRO A 169 -37.54 19.80 15.64
C PRO A 169 -37.85 19.94 14.15
N ASP A 170 -37.32 20.96 13.50
CA ASP A 170 -37.52 21.23 12.08
C ASP A 170 -36.37 20.74 11.18
N ASP A 171 -35.34 20.15 11.77
CA ASP A 171 -34.19 19.61 11.02
C ASP A 171 -34.47 18.16 10.56
N ARG A 172 -33.80 17.76 9.48
CA ARG A 172 -33.75 16.36 9.09
C ARG A 172 -32.67 15.62 9.91
N PRO A 173 -32.88 14.37 10.29
CA PRO A 173 -31.83 13.56 10.91
C PRO A 173 -30.65 13.39 9.95
N TYR A 174 -29.46 13.44 10.49
CA TYR A 174 -28.22 13.20 9.73
C TYR A 174 -27.85 11.70 9.75
N GLU A 175 -28.67 10.91 9.11
CA GLU A 175 -28.48 9.46 9.04
C GLU A 175 -27.13 9.09 8.41
N LEU A 176 -26.57 7.93 8.80
CA LEU A 176 -25.42 7.33 8.12
C LEU A 176 -25.86 6.82 6.74
N ASN A 177 -25.00 7.00 5.75
CA ASN A 177 -25.28 6.57 4.38
C ASN A 177 -24.78 5.16 4.13
N SER A 178 -25.59 4.33 3.48
CA SER A 178 -25.16 3.09 2.87
C SER A 178 -24.49 3.37 1.52
N GLY A 179 -23.50 2.58 1.14
CA GLY A 179 -22.83 2.77 -0.12
C GLY A 179 -21.57 1.91 -0.29
N ALA A 180 -20.78 2.25 -1.29
CA ALA A 180 -19.49 1.60 -1.54
C ALA A 180 -18.47 2.63 -2.02
N ASN A 181 -17.19 2.39 -1.68
CA ASN A 181 -16.09 3.21 -2.13
C ASN A 181 -14.78 2.42 -2.27
N ILE A 182 -13.81 3.04 -2.91
CA ILE A 182 -12.43 2.56 -2.88
C ILE A 182 -11.74 3.19 -1.66
N ARG A 183 -11.55 2.39 -0.64
CA ARG A 183 -10.93 2.84 0.62
C ARG A 183 -9.45 3.17 0.46
N ARG A 184 -8.72 2.35 -0.33
CA ARG A 184 -7.31 2.55 -0.64
C ARG A 184 -6.99 2.02 -2.03
N ALA A 185 -6.29 2.83 -2.81
CA ALA A 185 -5.71 2.45 -4.10
C ALA A 185 -4.26 2.92 -4.08
N ARG A 186 -3.34 2.07 -3.62
CA ARG A 186 -1.94 2.44 -3.39
C ARG A 186 -1.00 1.74 -4.36
N LEU A 187 -0.02 2.50 -4.80
CA LEU A 187 1.13 2.00 -5.54
C LEU A 187 2.40 2.53 -4.87
N GLY A 188 3.39 1.66 -4.72
CA GLY A 188 4.65 2.01 -4.09
C GLY A 188 5.85 1.41 -4.79
N VAL A 189 7.00 2.02 -4.53
CA VAL A 189 8.31 1.50 -4.89
C VAL A 189 9.15 1.49 -3.63
N GLU A 190 9.74 0.35 -3.32
CA GLU A 190 10.68 0.21 -2.22
C GLU A 190 11.89 -0.60 -2.63
N GLY A 191 13.00 -0.39 -1.97
CA GLY A 191 14.21 -1.13 -2.28
C GLY A 191 15.37 -0.75 -1.38
N THR A 192 16.54 -1.25 -1.76
CA THR A 192 17.79 -1.06 -1.01
C THR A 192 18.90 -0.59 -1.94
N ILE A 193 19.69 0.36 -1.47
CA ILE A 193 20.89 0.87 -2.14
C ILE A 193 22.10 0.54 -1.25
N PHE A 194 23.16 -0.04 -1.85
CA PHE A 194 24.36 -0.47 -1.16
C PHE A 194 24.10 -1.34 0.10
N LYS A 195 23.04 -2.17 0.05
CA LYS A 195 22.63 -3.13 1.12
C LYS A 195 22.26 -2.49 2.46
N LYS A 196 22.56 -1.22 2.69
CA LYS A 196 22.34 -0.53 3.97
C LYS A 196 21.31 0.59 3.91
N TRP A 197 21.06 1.16 2.74
CA TRP A 197 20.14 2.27 2.54
C TRP A 197 18.84 1.75 1.95
N ASP A 198 17.80 1.66 2.75
CA ASP A 198 16.45 1.38 2.24
C ASP A 198 15.78 2.68 1.82
N TYR A 199 14.99 2.61 0.78
CA TYR A 199 14.09 3.69 0.37
C TYR A 199 12.69 3.16 0.16
N LYS A 200 11.70 4.02 0.38
CA LYS A 200 10.29 3.72 0.10
C LYS A 200 9.59 4.99 -0.34
N PHE A 201 8.76 4.84 -1.37
CA PHE A 201 7.79 5.83 -1.80
C PHE A 201 6.47 5.12 -2.06
N GLU A 202 5.39 5.55 -1.41
CA GLU A 202 4.03 5.02 -1.60
C GLU A 202 3.04 6.17 -1.79
N TYR A 203 2.18 6.07 -2.79
CA TYR A 203 1.13 7.03 -3.08
C TYR A 203 -0.25 6.37 -3.04
N ASP A 204 -1.22 7.02 -2.39
CA ASP A 204 -2.61 6.58 -2.28
C ASP A 204 -3.51 7.43 -3.18
N PHE A 205 -3.95 6.85 -4.28
CA PHE A 205 -4.81 7.50 -5.28
C PHE A 205 -6.25 7.71 -4.79
N SER A 206 -6.67 7.05 -3.72
CA SER A 206 -7.99 7.23 -3.11
C SER A 206 -8.07 8.48 -2.24
N ARG A 207 -6.94 9.12 -1.91
CA ARG A 207 -6.84 10.33 -1.12
C ARG A 207 -6.74 11.54 -2.04
N GLY A 208 -7.76 11.97 -2.71
CA GLY A 208 -7.48 12.95 -3.75
C GLY A 208 -8.45 14.07 -3.96
N ASN A 209 -9.59 14.08 -3.32
CA ASN A 209 -10.58 15.10 -3.61
C ASN A 209 -10.70 16.14 -2.47
N GLY A 210 -9.86 17.18 -2.59
CA GLY A 210 -10.15 18.49 -1.97
C GLY A 210 -9.85 18.64 -0.50
N ALA A 211 -9.39 17.61 0.19
CA ALA A 211 -9.07 17.72 1.60
C ALA A 211 -7.65 17.23 1.88
N VAL A 212 -6.80 18.14 2.21
CA VAL A 212 -5.93 18.07 3.35
C VAL A 212 -4.55 17.48 3.25
N ALA A 213 -4.24 16.50 2.49
CA ALA A 213 -2.89 16.00 2.33
C ALA A 213 -2.70 15.43 0.93
N SER A 214 -1.49 15.52 0.41
CA SER A 214 -1.13 14.76 -0.78
C SER A 214 -1.39 13.28 -0.53
N GLY A 215 -1.64 12.50 -1.56
CA GLY A 215 -1.77 11.04 -1.44
C GLY A 215 -0.47 10.34 -1.00
N ILE A 216 0.61 11.08 -0.76
CA ILE A 216 1.89 10.54 -0.27
C ILE A 216 1.69 9.98 1.14
N THR A 217 2.02 8.71 1.29
CA THR A 217 2.04 8.02 2.58
C THR A 217 3.50 7.84 3.04
N ASP A 218 4.13 6.72 2.76
CA ASP A 218 5.55 6.55 3.02
C ASP A 218 6.39 7.23 1.92
N ALA A 219 7.32 8.10 2.31
CA ALA A 219 8.33 8.70 1.43
C ALA A 219 9.60 8.95 2.25
N PHE A 220 10.43 7.94 2.42
CA PHE A 220 11.58 8.01 3.32
C PHE A 220 12.82 7.29 2.78
N ILE A 221 13.97 7.68 3.34
CA ILE A 221 15.23 6.95 3.25
C ILE A 221 15.59 6.48 4.67
N ARG A 222 16.07 5.23 4.78
CA ARG A 222 16.47 4.61 6.04
C ARG A 222 17.87 4.03 5.92
N TYR A 223 18.73 4.34 6.86
CA TYR A 223 20.03 3.70 7.02
C TYR A 223 19.95 2.58 8.07
N ASN A 224 20.36 1.38 7.70
CA ASN A 224 20.44 0.23 8.60
C ASN A 224 21.90 0.06 9.05
N PHE A 225 22.13 0.11 10.35
CA PHE A 225 23.44 -0.16 10.93
C PHE A 225 23.78 -1.66 10.91
N ASP A 226 25.02 -2.00 11.21
CA ASP A 226 25.44 -3.42 11.33
C ASP A 226 24.86 -4.11 12.58
N ASN A 227 24.41 -3.34 13.56
CA ASN A 227 23.60 -3.77 14.69
C ASN A 227 22.09 -3.67 14.33
N PRO A 228 21.17 -4.17 15.17
CA PRO A 228 19.74 -4.15 14.89
C PRO A 228 19.07 -2.77 14.97
N SER A 229 19.82 -1.70 14.74
CA SER A 229 19.32 -0.31 14.73
C SER A 229 19.17 0.23 13.32
N SER A 230 18.29 1.21 13.17
CA SER A 230 18.16 1.99 11.94
C SER A 230 17.72 3.43 12.23
N ILE A 231 18.08 4.34 11.34
CA ILE A 231 17.60 5.73 11.34
C ILE A 231 16.90 5.99 10.01
N LYS A 232 15.76 6.65 10.01
CA LYS A 232 14.99 7.03 8.81
C LYS A 232 14.66 8.52 8.83
N VAL A 233 14.61 9.12 7.64
CA VAL A 233 14.25 10.52 7.42
C VAL A 233 13.26 10.58 6.27
N GLY A 234 12.21 11.38 6.41
CA GLY A 234 11.18 11.57 5.40
C GLY A 234 9.77 11.50 5.99
N SER A 235 8.79 11.13 5.17
CA SER A 235 7.40 10.91 5.59
C SER A 235 7.19 9.44 5.96
N PHE A 236 6.72 9.18 7.17
CA PHE A 236 6.46 7.84 7.68
C PHE A 236 5.50 7.86 8.86
N LYS A 237 4.96 6.68 9.19
CA LYS A 237 4.11 6.51 10.37
C LYS A 237 4.88 6.71 11.67
N GLU A 238 4.24 7.40 12.63
CA GLU A 238 4.75 7.51 14.00
C GLU A 238 4.81 6.13 14.69
N PRO A 239 5.79 5.89 15.56
CA PRO A 239 5.85 4.67 16.36
C PRO A 239 4.91 4.79 17.58
N PHE A 240 3.63 4.51 17.39
CA PHE A 240 2.60 4.58 18.44
C PHE A 240 1.56 3.47 18.19
N SER A 241 1.08 2.78 19.25
CA SER A 241 0.03 1.75 19.20
C SER A 241 0.40 0.49 18.39
N LEU A 242 -0.02 -0.68 18.84
CA LEU A 242 0.12 -1.95 18.10
C LEU A 242 -0.74 -1.97 16.84
N GLU A 243 -1.98 -1.50 16.94
CA GLU A 243 -2.91 -1.49 15.81
C GLU A 243 -2.49 -0.48 14.75
N GLU A 244 -1.95 0.69 15.14
CA GLU A 244 -1.43 1.64 14.16
C GLU A 244 -0.12 1.19 13.53
N ALA A 245 0.80 0.58 14.29
CA ALA A 245 2.02 -0.02 13.77
C ALA A 245 1.73 -1.17 12.78
N THR A 246 0.58 -1.83 12.94
CA THR A 246 0.10 -2.85 12.00
C THR A 246 -0.31 -2.21 10.68
N SER A 247 0.21 -2.77 9.58
CA SER A 247 -0.24 -2.37 8.24
C SER A 247 -1.75 -2.60 8.10
N ASN A 248 -2.45 -1.67 7.48
CA ASN A 248 -3.88 -1.85 7.18
C ASN A 248 -4.20 -3.03 6.23
N ARG A 249 -3.17 -3.70 5.67
CA ARG A 249 -3.30 -4.99 4.98
C ARG A 249 -3.61 -6.14 5.95
N PHE A 250 -3.29 -5.99 7.24
CA PHE A 250 -3.25 -7.10 8.21
C PHE A 250 -4.12 -6.88 9.46
N LEU A 251 -4.98 -5.87 9.44
CA LEU A 251 -5.96 -5.63 10.50
C LEU A 251 -6.98 -6.76 10.57
N THR A 252 -7.47 -7.10 11.77
CA THR A 252 -8.51 -8.12 11.96
C THR A 252 -9.87 -7.62 11.51
N PHE A 253 -10.22 -6.38 11.83
CA PHE A 253 -11.44 -5.72 11.38
C PHE A 253 -11.18 -4.79 10.19
N ILE A 254 -12.24 -4.45 9.47
CA ILE A 254 -12.20 -3.60 8.27
C ILE A 254 -11.55 -2.24 8.57
N GLU A 255 -11.93 -1.60 9.69
CA GLU A 255 -11.32 -0.36 10.15
C GLU A 255 -10.71 -0.56 11.55
N ARG A 256 -9.77 0.34 11.91
CA ARG A 256 -9.18 0.42 13.24
C ARG A 256 -10.23 0.74 14.30
N ASN A 257 -9.93 0.40 15.52
CA ASN A 257 -10.79 0.70 16.65
C ASN A 257 -10.93 2.21 16.87
N MET A 258 -12.07 2.65 17.43
CA MET A 258 -12.41 4.07 17.55
C MET A 258 -11.31 4.89 18.22
N ALA A 259 -10.72 4.39 19.31
CA ALA A 259 -9.67 5.12 20.04
C ALA A 259 -8.41 5.33 19.19
N VAL A 260 -7.97 4.30 18.43
CA VAL A 260 -6.81 4.40 17.53
C VAL A 260 -7.11 5.34 16.37
N ASN A 261 -8.29 5.22 15.75
CA ASN A 261 -8.71 6.13 14.70
C ASN A 261 -8.71 7.60 15.17
N THR A 262 -9.25 7.86 16.36
CA THR A 262 -9.44 9.23 16.86
C THR A 262 -8.14 9.88 17.30
N PHE A 263 -7.30 9.15 18.03
CA PHE A 263 -6.11 9.75 18.66
C PHE A 263 -4.82 9.58 17.85
N VAL A 264 -4.80 8.67 16.86
CA VAL A 264 -3.59 8.32 16.11
C VAL A 264 -3.78 8.43 14.58
N ASP A 265 -4.74 7.69 13.98
CA ASP A 265 -4.89 7.61 12.52
C ASP A 265 -5.56 8.88 11.91
N ASN A 266 -6.46 9.48 12.66
CA ASN A 266 -7.14 10.71 12.27
C ASN A 266 -6.58 11.86 13.09
N PRO A 267 -5.66 12.59 12.68
CA PRO A 267 -5.62 13.52 11.58
C PRO A 267 -4.62 13.24 10.46
N ASN A 268 -3.74 12.42 10.60
CA ASN A 268 -2.87 11.83 9.60
C ASN A 268 -1.60 11.27 10.28
N VAL A 269 -1.49 9.99 10.20
CA VAL A 269 -0.41 9.24 10.83
C VAL A 269 0.92 9.32 10.07
N TYR A 270 0.90 9.72 8.79
CA TYR A 270 2.13 9.90 7.98
C TYR A 270 2.62 11.34 8.09
N LYS A 271 3.69 11.56 8.83
CA LYS A 271 4.27 12.86 9.10
C LYS A 271 5.73 12.92 8.70
N THR A 272 6.22 14.11 8.37
CA THR A 272 7.61 14.33 7.96
C THR A 272 8.50 14.48 9.19
N GLY A 273 9.61 13.75 9.22
CA GLY A 273 10.52 13.85 10.36
C GLY A 273 11.71 12.89 10.28
N ILE A 274 12.30 12.69 11.44
CA ILE A 274 13.39 11.74 11.68
C ILE A 274 12.94 10.72 12.71
N GLY A 275 13.31 9.45 12.51
CA GLY A 275 13.01 8.38 13.45
C GLY A 275 14.16 7.40 13.57
N ALA A 276 14.27 6.80 14.74
CA ALA A 276 15.20 5.71 15.00
C ALA A 276 14.44 4.49 15.52
N ASN A 277 14.94 3.31 15.17
CA ASN A 277 14.36 2.04 15.59
C ASN A 277 15.46 1.07 16.00
N TYR A 278 15.19 0.29 17.05
CA TYR A 278 16.00 -0.83 17.49
C TYR A 278 15.10 -2.05 17.65
N ALA A 279 15.44 -3.20 17.03
CA ALA A 279 14.59 -4.37 17.06
C ALA A 279 15.42 -5.66 17.17
N VAL A 280 15.19 -6.40 18.23
CA VAL A 280 15.71 -7.75 18.48
C VAL A 280 14.55 -8.74 18.59
N PRO A 281 14.75 -10.06 18.53
CA PRO A 281 13.65 -11.03 18.46
C PRO A 281 12.58 -10.89 19.54
N ARG A 282 12.94 -10.41 20.73
CA ARG A 282 12.01 -10.28 21.85
C ARG A 282 11.56 -8.84 22.13
N TRP A 283 12.32 -7.82 21.73
CA TRP A 283 12.06 -6.43 22.06
C TRP A 283 12.31 -5.50 20.89
N GLN A 284 11.51 -4.50 20.76
CA GLN A 284 11.70 -3.39 19.84
C GLN A 284 11.36 -2.06 20.49
N THR A 285 12.07 -1.03 20.08
CA THR A 285 11.77 0.34 20.45
C THR A 285 11.87 1.23 19.23
N GLY A 286 10.98 2.21 19.15
CA GLY A 286 10.99 3.24 18.12
C GLY A 286 10.83 4.60 18.75
N ILE A 287 11.58 5.57 18.25
CA ILE A 287 11.42 6.98 18.62
C ILE A 287 11.35 7.81 17.35
N SER A 288 10.62 8.90 17.38
CA SER A 288 10.62 9.86 16.28
C SER A 288 10.40 11.29 16.75
N PHE A 289 10.93 12.22 15.97
CA PHE A 289 10.58 13.62 16.01
C PHE A 289 10.00 13.98 14.65
N GLN A 290 8.75 14.42 14.62
CA GLN A 290 8.00 14.63 13.40
C GLN A 290 7.29 15.98 13.44
N THR A 291 7.01 16.48 12.24
CA THR A 291 6.24 17.70 12.04
C THR A 291 4.93 17.33 11.37
N GLU A 292 4.52 18.01 10.35
CA GLU A 292 3.24 17.82 9.67
C GLU A 292 3.35 16.88 8.48
N PRO A 293 2.20 16.39 7.99
CA PRO A 293 2.15 15.58 6.78
C PRO A 293 2.66 16.31 5.53
N VAL A 294 3.14 15.58 4.54
CA VAL A 294 3.52 16.13 3.24
C VAL A 294 2.30 16.76 2.56
N GLY A 295 2.46 18.01 2.07
CA GLY A 295 1.39 18.71 1.36
C GLY A 295 0.25 19.21 2.25
N SER A 296 0.41 19.24 3.56
CA SER A 296 -0.55 19.83 4.47
C SER A 296 -0.46 21.37 4.46
N TRP A 297 -0.72 21.94 3.35
CA TRP A 297 -0.73 23.38 3.11
C TRP A 297 -2.14 23.92 2.87
N SER A 298 -3.16 23.13 3.10
CA SER A 298 -4.54 23.55 3.04
C SER A 298 -5.17 23.56 4.42
N SER A 299 -6.03 24.53 4.64
CA SER A 299 -6.66 24.86 5.91
C SER A 299 -7.43 23.77 6.63
N ALA A 300 -7.64 22.67 6.00
CA ALA A 300 -8.40 21.58 6.58
C ALA A 300 -7.52 20.54 7.29
N SER A 301 -6.21 20.74 7.36
CA SER A 301 -5.39 19.88 8.17
C SER A 301 -5.45 20.30 9.62
N THR A 302 -5.28 19.35 10.51
CA THR A 302 -5.05 19.59 11.92
C THR A 302 -3.76 20.34 12.22
N SER A 303 -2.97 20.62 11.20
CA SER A 303 -1.89 21.55 11.29
C SER A 303 -2.48 22.94 11.22
N VAL A 304 -2.21 23.66 12.22
CA VAL A 304 -2.67 24.98 12.45
C VAL A 304 -2.04 25.92 11.44
N ASN A 305 -2.80 26.27 10.45
CA ASN A 305 -2.50 27.49 9.73
C ASN A 305 -3.54 28.55 10.08
N PRO A 306 -3.09 29.59 10.74
CA PRO A 306 -3.96 30.61 11.25
C PRO A 306 -4.77 31.37 10.21
N ASN A 307 -4.33 31.45 9.01
CA ASN A 307 -4.94 32.36 8.04
C ASN A 307 -5.77 31.67 6.96
N GLY A 308 -6.05 30.38 7.07
CA GLY A 308 -6.75 29.65 6.01
C GLY A 308 -6.01 29.65 4.64
N ASN A 309 -4.97 30.43 4.53
CA ASN A 309 -4.12 30.59 3.38
C ASN A 309 -2.76 29.98 3.63
N ASN A 310 -2.76 28.89 3.78
CA ASN A 310 -1.90 27.90 4.01
C ASN A 310 -0.68 27.66 3.35
N SER A 311 0.03 28.54 2.90
CA SER A 311 1.30 28.31 2.40
C SER A 311 2.34 28.75 3.40
N ARG A 312 3.05 27.79 3.97
CA ARG A 312 4.30 28.02 4.62
C ARG A 312 5.28 28.79 3.74
N ASN A 313 5.04 28.77 2.43
CA ASN A 313 5.79 29.52 1.43
C ASN A 313 5.58 31.03 1.51
N ASN A 314 4.49 31.51 2.13
CA ASN A 314 4.27 32.94 2.37
C ASN A 314 4.54 33.38 3.81
N GLY A 315 5.21 32.53 4.60
CA GLY A 315 5.68 32.92 5.94
C GLY A 315 4.61 32.93 7.03
N SER A 316 3.43 32.34 6.79
CA SER A 316 2.39 32.27 7.80
C SER A 316 2.55 31.04 8.66
N GLY A 317 2.94 31.25 9.88
CA GLY A 317 2.92 30.25 10.94
C GLY A 317 4.08 29.26 10.98
N ASP A 318 4.44 28.89 12.19
CA ASP A 318 5.36 27.80 12.46
C ASP A 318 4.67 26.45 12.27
N THR A 319 5.43 25.39 12.05
CA THR A 319 4.88 24.03 12.03
C THR A 319 4.60 23.50 13.42
N SER A 320 3.53 22.74 13.56
CA SER A 320 3.35 21.85 14.72
C SER A 320 4.43 20.76 14.70
N TRP A 321 4.82 20.30 15.88
CA TRP A 321 5.82 19.23 15.98
C TRP A 321 5.47 18.28 17.12
N GLU A 322 5.98 17.05 17.02
CA GLU A 322 5.79 16.03 18.04
C GLU A 322 7.04 15.19 18.25
N GLY A 323 7.20 14.75 19.51
CA GLY A 323 8.10 13.67 19.89
C GLY A 323 7.29 12.44 20.28
N VAL A 324 7.63 11.30 19.70
CA VAL A 324 6.92 10.04 19.91
C VAL A 324 7.89 8.94 20.27
N GLY A 325 7.51 8.08 21.23
CA GLY A 325 8.26 6.89 21.60
C GLY A 325 7.35 5.71 21.88
N ARG A 326 7.78 4.52 21.45
CA ARG A 326 7.14 3.24 21.73
C ARG A 326 8.18 2.19 22.08
N ILE A 327 7.88 1.42 23.12
CA ILE A 327 8.61 0.20 23.46
C ILE A 327 7.61 -0.96 23.50
N SER A 328 7.95 -2.06 22.88
CA SER A 328 7.12 -3.26 22.93
C SER A 328 7.95 -4.52 22.83
N GLY A 329 7.37 -5.66 23.18
CA GLY A 329 8.11 -6.92 23.12
C GLY A 329 7.28 -8.12 23.46
N ARG A 330 7.96 -9.29 23.41
CA ARG A 330 7.39 -10.62 23.70
C ARG A 330 8.10 -11.21 24.92
N PRO A 331 7.74 -10.79 26.17
CA PRO A 331 8.42 -11.27 27.38
C PRO A 331 8.27 -12.77 27.58
N TRP A 332 7.11 -13.32 27.24
CA TRP A 332 6.91 -14.77 27.13
C TRP A 332 6.76 -15.16 25.66
N MET A 333 7.57 -16.10 25.23
CA MET A 333 7.57 -16.64 23.88
C MET A 333 8.06 -18.08 23.92
N GLU A 334 7.17 -19.02 23.66
CA GLU A 334 7.46 -20.45 23.49
C GLU A 334 7.78 -20.75 22.02
N SER A 335 7.04 -20.13 21.08
CA SER A 335 7.23 -20.25 19.65
C SER A 335 6.67 -19.01 18.94
N GLU A 336 6.84 -18.93 17.60
CA GLU A 336 6.21 -17.86 16.79
C GLU A 336 4.67 -17.97 16.76
N ALA A 337 4.09 -19.10 17.16
CA ALA A 337 2.65 -19.31 17.28
C ALA A 337 2.16 -19.29 18.74
N LYS A 338 3.05 -19.07 19.73
CA LYS A 338 2.71 -19.02 21.14
C LYS A 338 3.56 -17.98 21.86
N PHE A 339 3.02 -16.82 22.08
CA PHE A 339 3.69 -15.71 22.75
C PHE A 339 2.70 -14.72 23.33
N TRP A 340 3.19 -13.93 24.27
CA TRP A 340 2.51 -12.77 24.81
C TRP A 340 3.27 -11.50 24.44
N HIS A 341 2.59 -10.54 23.84
CA HIS A 341 3.09 -9.23 23.49
C HIS A 341 2.58 -8.20 24.49
N ILE A 342 3.47 -7.30 24.90
CA ILE A 342 3.14 -6.11 25.70
C ILE A 342 3.88 -4.92 25.12
N GLY A 343 3.34 -3.72 25.34
CA GLY A 343 4.02 -2.50 24.94
C GLY A 343 3.38 -1.25 25.54
N GLY A 344 4.07 -0.14 25.36
CA GLY A 344 3.61 1.17 25.76
C GLY A 344 4.16 2.24 24.82
N SER A 345 3.39 3.30 24.67
CA SER A 345 3.70 4.44 23.82
C SER A 345 3.46 5.75 24.56
N ALA A 346 4.26 6.76 24.25
CA ALA A 346 4.07 8.12 24.72
C ALA A 346 4.37 9.10 23.60
N ALA A 347 3.61 10.18 23.51
CA ALA A 347 3.85 11.26 22.57
C ALA A 347 3.52 12.62 23.23
N TYR A 348 4.32 13.62 22.86
CA TYR A 348 4.04 15.02 23.14
C TYR A 348 3.93 15.76 21.82
N THR A 349 2.82 16.44 21.61
CA THR A 349 2.58 17.25 20.41
C THR A 349 2.40 18.70 20.83
N ARG A 350 3.21 19.58 20.25
CA ARG A 350 3.00 21.03 20.33
C ARG A 350 2.23 21.48 19.10
N VAL A 351 1.07 22.03 19.36
CA VAL A 351 0.22 22.62 18.32
C VAL A 351 0.63 24.07 18.13
N ASN A 352 0.88 24.46 16.91
CA ASN A 352 1.15 25.84 16.61
C ASN A 352 -0.15 26.57 16.30
N THR A 353 -0.69 27.26 17.31
CA THR A 353 -1.89 28.10 17.18
C THR A 353 -1.45 29.56 17.22
N GLN A 354 -1.65 30.28 16.11
CA GLN A 354 -1.35 31.72 16.05
C GLN A 354 -2.65 32.53 16.10
N TYR A 355 -2.53 33.81 16.48
CA TYR A 355 -3.60 34.76 16.40
C TYR A 355 -3.61 35.41 14.99
N GLU A 356 -4.78 35.64 14.46
CA GLU A 356 -4.96 36.52 13.30
C GLU A 356 -4.67 37.99 13.66
N GLY A 357 -4.50 38.84 12.67
CA GLY A 357 -4.16 40.25 12.85
C GLY A 357 -5.20 41.05 13.65
N ASP A 358 -6.45 40.60 13.65
CA ASP A 358 -7.56 41.14 14.46
C ASP A 358 -7.59 40.58 15.90
N GLY A 359 -6.72 39.61 16.20
CA GLY A 359 -6.62 38.97 17.50
C GLY A 359 -7.46 37.73 17.66
N ASP A 360 -8.16 37.29 16.62
CA ASP A 360 -8.86 36.03 16.63
C ASP A 360 -7.89 34.84 16.66
N PHE A 361 -8.33 33.74 17.25
CA PHE A 361 -7.59 32.51 17.11
C PHE A 361 -7.69 32.03 15.68
N ALA A 362 -6.58 31.67 15.14
CA ALA A 362 -6.53 31.11 13.81
C ALA A 362 -7.50 29.95 13.64
N ASN A 363 -8.20 29.98 12.54
CA ASN A 363 -9.18 28.98 12.13
C ASN A 363 -8.59 27.59 11.79
N GLY A 364 -7.56 27.18 12.47
CA GLY A 364 -6.94 25.89 12.30
C GLY A 364 -7.09 25.05 13.54
N GLY A 365 -8.24 25.11 14.17
CA GLY A 365 -8.44 24.45 15.43
C GLY A 365 -8.36 22.95 15.35
N MET A 366 -7.83 22.38 16.37
CA MET A 366 -7.76 20.96 16.60
C MET A 366 -9.14 20.43 17.05
N SER A 367 -9.54 19.30 16.52
CA SER A 367 -10.72 18.56 16.97
C SER A 367 -10.42 17.06 17.03
N PHE A 368 -11.12 16.35 17.90
CA PHE A 368 -11.18 14.90 17.91
C PHE A 368 -12.56 14.45 17.46
N GLY A 369 -12.62 13.47 16.56
CA GLY A 369 -13.87 12.93 16.08
C GLY A 369 -13.77 11.45 15.83
N ALA A 370 -14.88 10.74 15.95
CA ALA A 370 -14.97 9.32 15.71
C ALA A 370 -16.16 8.97 14.80
N PHE A 371 -15.94 8.03 13.90
CA PHE A 371 -16.96 7.37 13.13
C PHE A 371 -17.06 5.89 13.57
N PRO A 372 -18.24 5.26 13.47
CA PRO A 372 -18.49 3.96 14.07
C PRO A 372 -17.93 2.81 13.20
N ALA A 373 -16.60 2.57 13.30
CA ALA A 373 -15.89 1.45 12.67
C ALA A 373 -16.06 1.30 11.14
N SER A 374 -16.56 2.31 10.44
CA SER A 374 -16.71 2.36 8.99
C SER A 374 -15.97 3.53 8.36
N ASN A 375 -15.60 3.42 7.09
CA ASN A 375 -15.00 4.49 6.31
C ASN A 375 -15.72 4.74 4.97
N VAL A 376 -16.85 4.10 4.74
CA VAL A 376 -17.74 4.36 3.59
C VAL A 376 -18.50 5.65 3.85
N ASP A 377 -19.21 5.73 4.98
CA ASP A 377 -19.67 7.00 5.54
C ASP A 377 -18.73 7.43 6.68
N ARG A 378 -18.08 8.57 6.50
CA ARG A 378 -17.12 9.14 7.46
C ARG A 378 -17.75 10.18 8.38
N THR A 379 -19.05 10.09 8.59
CA THR A 379 -19.74 10.95 9.54
C THR A 379 -19.21 10.71 10.94
N ASN A 380 -18.71 11.76 11.57
CA ASN A 380 -18.33 11.70 12.98
C ASN A 380 -19.60 11.60 13.82
N VAL A 381 -19.77 10.50 14.51
CA VAL A 381 -20.84 10.33 15.52
C VAL A 381 -20.46 10.94 16.86
N LEU A 382 -19.16 11.06 17.15
CA LEU A 382 -18.60 11.82 18.26
C LEU A 382 -17.70 12.93 17.69
N ASN A 383 -17.77 14.15 18.27
CA ASN A 383 -16.96 15.26 17.78
C ASN A 383 -16.81 16.34 18.86
N THR A 384 -15.57 16.64 19.23
CA THR A 384 -15.28 17.73 20.20
C THR A 384 -15.54 19.13 19.60
N SER A 385 -15.82 19.24 18.31
CA SER A 385 -15.76 20.49 17.56
C SER A 385 -14.35 21.12 17.65
N ASN A 386 -14.22 22.34 17.16
CA ASN A 386 -12.97 23.06 17.28
C ASN A 386 -12.66 23.36 18.75
N LEU A 387 -11.52 22.88 19.23
CA LEU A 387 -11.03 23.11 20.58
C LEU A 387 -10.36 24.48 20.76
N SER A 388 -10.04 25.21 19.70
CA SER A 388 -9.58 26.60 19.75
C SER A 388 -10.70 27.53 19.30
N ILE A 389 -11.30 28.26 20.23
CA ILE A 389 -12.49 29.11 20.03
C ILE A 389 -12.31 30.48 20.67
N GLY A 390 -13.01 31.48 20.12
CA GLY A 390 -12.98 32.86 20.60
C GLY A 390 -11.74 33.61 20.13
N ASN A 391 -11.52 34.77 20.71
CA ASN A 391 -10.37 35.63 20.47
C ASN A 391 -9.63 35.98 21.76
N LYS A 392 -8.49 36.62 21.68
CA LYS A 392 -7.66 36.94 22.86
C LYS A 392 -8.34 37.84 23.89
N ASN A 393 -9.39 38.56 23.51
CA ASN A 393 -10.13 39.47 24.40
C ASN A 393 -11.41 38.83 24.95
N ASP A 394 -11.76 37.62 24.52
CA ASP A 394 -12.91 36.89 25.05
C ASP A 394 -12.49 36.09 26.28
N PRO A 395 -13.09 36.35 27.47
CA PRO A 395 -12.78 35.62 28.68
C PRO A 395 -13.14 34.11 28.59
N ASN A 396 -13.98 33.73 27.65
CA ASN A 396 -14.35 32.33 27.38
C ASN A 396 -13.53 31.70 26.27
N SER A 397 -12.54 32.40 25.74
CA SER A 397 -11.69 31.87 24.69
C SER A 397 -10.87 30.68 25.18
N ARG A 398 -10.65 29.73 24.29
CA ARG A 398 -9.82 28.55 24.54
C ARG A 398 -8.86 28.33 23.39
N ARG A 399 -7.67 27.90 23.71
CA ARG A 399 -6.63 27.61 22.71
C ARG A 399 -5.82 26.40 23.12
N VAL A 400 -5.80 25.39 22.29
CA VAL A 400 -4.92 24.23 22.50
C VAL A 400 -3.49 24.65 22.16
N GLU A 401 -2.57 24.44 23.09
CA GLU A 401 -1.13 24.69 22.90
C GLU A 401 -0.35 23.39 22.74
N SER A 402 -0.77 22.35 23.44
CA SER A 402 -0.16 21.03 23.35
C SER A 402 -1.12 19.94 23.79
N TYR A 403 -0.79 18.71 23.46
CA TYR A 403 -1.43 17.53 24.03
C TYR A 403 -0.43 16.39 24.17
N ASN A 404 -0.64 15.59 25.22
CA ASN A 404 0.11 14.37 25.46
C ASN A 404 -0.76 13.18 25.06
N ARG A 405 -0.15 12.15 24.49
CA ARG A 405 -0.80 10.87 24.22
C ARG A 405 -0.07 9.76 24.94
N TRP A 406 -0.83 8.85 25.52
CA TRP A 406 -0.36 7.68 26.23
C TRP A 406 -1.06 6.45 25.68
N GLY A 407 -0.32 5.37 25.48
CA GLY A 407 -0.85 4.10 25.00
C GLY A 407 -0.27 2.94 25.80
N ALA A 408 -1.13 1.99 26.19
CA ALA A 408 -0.73 0.69 26.68
C ALA A 408 -1.33 -0.39 25.79
N GLU A 409 -0.54 -1.40 25.43
CA GLU A 409 -0.93 -2.42 24.48
C GLU A 409 -0.59 -3.82 24.96
N THR A 410 -1.45 -4.78 24.65
CA THR A 410 -1.19 -6.20 24.91
C THR A 410 -1.82 -7.07 23.84
N ALA A 411 -1.17 -8.21 23.55
CA ALA A 411 -1.74 -9.23 22.69
C ALA A 411 -1.21 -10.62 23.04
N LEU A 412 -2.07 -11.62 22.93
CA LEU A 412 -1.73 -13.02 23.13
C LEU A 412 -1.96 -13.78 21.81
N VAL A 413 -1.02 -14.63 21.43
CA VAL A 413 -1.19 -15.64 20.39
C VAL A 413 -0.96 -17.01 21.00
N TYR A 414 -1.90 -17.92 20.79
CA TYR A 414 -1.83 -19.30 21.25
C TYR A 414 -2.37 -20.24 20.16
N GLY A 415 -1.51 -20.62 19.23
CA GLY A 415 -1.91 -21.36 18.03
C GLY A 415 -2.90 -20.55 17.19
N PRO A 416 -4.07 -21.11 16.83
CA PRO A 416 -5.07 -20.41 16.03
C PRO A 416 -5.83 -19.31 16.80
N PHE A 417 -5.76 -19.30 18.13
CA PHE A 417 -6.40 -18.29 18.96
C PHE A 417 -5.48 -17.06 19.13
N SER A 418 -6.05 -15.88 19.06
CA SER A 418 -5.39 -14.64 19.46
C SER A 418 -6.34 -13.69 20.18
N ALA A 419 -5.77 -12.86 21.06
CA ALA A 419 -6.45 -11.77 21.73
C ALA A 419 -5.59 -10.51 21.66
N GLN A 420 -6.21 -9.34 21.59
CA GLN A 420 -5.51 -8.05 21.56
C GLN A 420 -6.36 -7.00 22.25
N GLY A 421 -5.69 -6.04 22.92
CA GLY A 421 -6.33 -4.87 23.47
C GLY A 421 -5.35 -3.74 23.66
N GLU A 422 -5.86 -2.52 23.58
CA GLU A 422 -5.10 -1.29 23.85
C GLU A 422 -5.98 -0.31 24.64
N TYR A 423 -5.31 0.49 25.48
CA TYR A 423 -5.85 1.67 26.14
C TYR A 423 -5.08 2.89 25.65
N LEU A 424 -5.80 3.93 25.22
CA LEU A 424 -5.24 5.19 24.77
C LEU A 424 -5.86 6.35 25.54
N ARG A 425 -5.02 7.32 25.87
CA ARG A 425 -5.42 8.55 26.55
C ARG A 425 -4.74 9.74 25.91
N THR A 426 -5.46 10.86 25.82
CA THR A 426 -4.98 12.15 25.31
C THR A 426 -5.30 13.23 26.33
N ASP A 427 -4.27 13.93 26.82
CA ASP A 427 -4.41 15.04 27.76
C ASP A 427 -4.21 16.36 27.00
N VAL A 428 -5.23 17.21 26.96
CA VAL A 428 -5.24 18.48 26.23
C VAL A 428 -4.83 19.61 27.16
N ASN A 429 -3.88 20.45 26.73
CA ASN A 429 -3.35 21.57 27.50
C ASN A 429 -3.35 22.86 26.67
N GLY A 430 -3.54 23.99 27.35
CA GLY A 430 -3.49 25.31 26.73
C GLY A 430 -4.32 26.34 27.46
N HIS A 431 -4.52 27.49 26.84
CA HIS A 431 -5.35 28.53 27.43
C HIS A 431 -6.81 28.07 27.55
N GLY A 432 -7.38 28.18 28.75
CA GLY A 432 -8.75 27.73 29.04
C GLY A 432 -8.90 26.20 29.17
N TYR A 433 -7.77 25.48 29.24
CA TYR A 433 -7.71 24.05 29.52
C TYR A 433 -6.88 23.79 30.79
N SER A 434 -7.30 22.80 31.58
CA SER A 434 -6.65 22.40 32.82
C SER A 434 -6.05 21.00 32.78
N GLY A 435 -5.84 20.46 31.58
CA GLY A 435 -5.35 19.11 31.36
C GLY A 435 -6.48 18.10 31.17
N GLU A 436 -7.50 18.47 30.41
CA GLU A 436 -8.64 17.60 30.09
C GLU A 436 -8.18 16.31 29.45
N SER A 437 -8.71 15.20 29.94
CA SER A 437 -8.29 13.85 29.58
C SER A 437 -9.36 13.11 28.79
N LEU A 438 -9.10 12.88 27.53
CA LEU A 438 -9.93 12.07 26.65
C LEU A 438 -9.32 10.66 26.56
N PHE A 439 -10.14 9.61 26.56
CA PHE A 439 -9.60 8.26 26.52
C PHE A 439 -10.51 7.29 25.81
N GLY A 440 -9.93 6.18 25.38
CA GLY A 440 -10.66 5.04 24.85
C GLY A 440 -9.86 3.77 24.96
N PHE A 441 -10.54 2.66 24.83
CA PHE A 441 -9.91 1.36 24.83
C PHE A 441 -10.70 0.40 23.95
N TYR A 442 -10.03 -0.67 23.56
CA TYR A 442 -10.67 -1.77 22.87
C TYR A 442 -10.07 -3.11 23.30
N GLY A 443 -10.83 -4.15 23.07
CA GLY A 443 -10.37 -5.51 23.17
C GLY A 443 -11.05 -6.39 22.14
N TYR A 444 -10.31 -7.34 21.57
CA TYR A 444 -10.90 -8.34 20.68
C TYR A 444 -10.20 -9.69 20.78
N VAL A 445 -10.93 -10.71 20.40
CA VAL A 445 -10.41 -12.06 20.22
C VAL A 445 -10.60 -12.49 18.76
N SER A 446 -9.72 -13.35 18.27
CA SER A 446 -9.88 -13.99 16.96
C SER A 446 -9.43 -15.44 16.99
N TYR A 447 -9.99 -16.23 16.08
CA TYR A 447 -9.72 -17.64 15.95
C TYR A 447 -9.68 -18.05 14.48
N PHE A 448 -8.57 -18.66 14.06
CA PHE A 448 -8.47 -19.26 12.73
C PHE A 448 -9.07 -20.67 12.75
N VAL A 449 -10.26 -20.81 12.15
CA VAL A 449 -10.98 -22.09 12.08
C VAL A 449 -10.20 -23.15 11.31
N THR A 450 -9.37 -22.72 10.38
CA THR A 450 -8.50 -23.56 9.54
C THR A 450 -7.13 -23.87 10.17
N GLY A 451 -6.83 -23.29 11.36
CA GLY A 451 -5.70 -23.65 12.19
C GLY A 451 -4.46 -22.77 12.03
N GLU A 452 -4.46 -21.76 11.15
CA GLU A 452 -3.37 -20.78 11.03
C GLU A 452 -3.16 -20.02 12.33
N SER A 453 -2.01 -19.38 12.47
CA SER A 453 -1.69 -18.49 13.61
C SER A 453 -1.39 -17.09 13.11
N ARG A 454 -1.67 -16.08 13.94
CA ARG A 454 -1.26 -14.71 13.64
C ARG A 454 0.25 -14.61 13.54
N VAL A 455 0.70 -13.92 12.50
CA VAL A 455 2.12 -13.73 12.21
C VAL A 455 2.59 -12.40 12.80
N TYR A 456 3.71 -12.45 13.51
CA TYR A 456 4.30 -11.26 14.12
C TYR A 456 5.49 -10.74 13.30
N HIS A 457 5.55 -9.43 13.10
CA HIS A 457 6.67 -8.75 12.44
C HIS A 457 7.56 -8.10 13.49
N VAL A 458 8.67 -8.75 13.83
CA VAL A 458 9.59 -8.33 14.90
C VAL A 458 10.07 -6.89 14.74
N LYS A 459 10.47 -6.49 13.52
CA LYS A 459 11.06 -5.17 13.26
C LYS A 459 10.12 -4.01 13.61
N ASN A 460 8.82 -4.21 13.48
CA ASN A 460 7.80 -3.18 13.73
C ASN A 460 7.03 -3.42 15.03
N GLY A 461 7.21 -4.58 15.68
CA GLY A 461 6.39 -4.95 16.83
C GLY A 461 4.90 -4.97 16.51
N ALA A 462 4.50 -5.60 15.41
CA ALA A 462 3.17 -5.51 14.84
C ALA A 462 2.77 -6.79 14.09
N TRP A 463 1.54 -6.84 13.59
CA TRP A 463 1.07 -7.98 12.82
C TRP A 463 1.57 -7.96 11.37
N ASN A 464 1.65 -9.15 10.78
CA ASN A 464 2.12 -9.40 9.42
C ASN A 464 1.13 -10.28 8.65
N ARG A 465 1.49 -10.60 7.41
CA ARG A 465 0.70 -11.33 6.42
C ARG A 465 0.37 -12.76 6.87
N ILE A 466 -0.90 -13.12 6.81
CA ILE A 466 -1.37 -14.50 6.94
C ILE A 466 -1.13 -15.23 5.62
N LYS A 467 -0.58 -16.43 5.72
CA LYS A 467 -0.43 -17.36 4.60
C LYS A 467 -1.31 -18.58 4.88
N PRO A 468 -2.37 -18.81 4.09
CA PRO A 468 -3.18 -20.02 4.23
C PRO A 468 -2.32 -21.29 4.14
N PHE A 469 -2.58 -22.28 4.95
CA PHE A 469 -1.93 -23.59 4.84
C PHE A 469 -2.16 -24.20 3.45
N GLN A 470 -3.35 -24.00 2.91
CA GLN A 470 -3.71 -24.37 1.54
C GLN A 470 -4.46 -23.20 0.91
N ALA A 471 -3.94 -22.67 -0.20
CA ALA A 471 -4.66 -21.65 -0.97
C ALA A 471 -5.96 -22.22 -1.53
N PHE A 472 -6.96 -21.37 -1.71
CA PHE A 472 -8.25 -21.75 -2.29
C PHE A 472 -8.05 -22.24 -3.73
N GLN A 473 -8.72 -23.35 -4.02
CA GLN A 473 -8.76 -23.96 -5.36
C GLN A 473 -10.21 -24.31 -5.70
N LEU A 474 -10.72 -23.76 -6.80
CA LEU A 474 -12.13 -23.95 -7.21
C LEU A 474 -12.51 -25.45 -7.37
N ASN A 475 -11.59 -26.26 -7.86
CA ASN A 475 -11.79 -27.70 -8.11
C ASN A 475 -10.79 -28.56 -7.32
N GLY A 476 -10.27 -28.08 -6.18
CA GLY A 476 -9.29 -28.76 -5.36
C GLY A 476 -9.63 -28.72 -3.87
N PRO A 477 -8.81 -29.34 -3.02
CA PRO A 477 -9.07 -29.45 -1.59
C PRO A 477 -8.78 -28.18 -0.80
N GLY A 478 -8.17 -27.16 -1.40
CA GLY A 478 -7.80 -25.90 -0.72
C GLY A 478 -9.00 -24.98 -0.52
N TRP A 479 -9.26 -24.60 0.74
CA TRP A 479 -10.35 -23.69 1.12
C TRP A 479 -9.88 -22.26 1.47
N GLY A 480 -8.56 -22.01 1.45
CA GLY A 480 -7.98 -20.80 2.02
C GLY A 480 -8.03 -20.83 3.56
N ALA A 481 -7.62 -19.73 4.20
CA ALA A 481 -7.73 -19.57 5.65
C ALA A 481 -9.01 -18.83 6.02
N TRP A 482 -9.61 -19.21 7.17
CA TRP A 482 -10.83 -18.61 7.70
C TRP A 482 -10.61 -18.16 9.15
N GLU A 483 -10.87 -16.89 9.42
CA GLU A 483 -10.75 -16.26 10.74
C GLU A 483 -12.10 -15.70 11.17
N VAL A 484 -12.53 -16.00 12.40
CA VAL A 484 -13.66 -15.36 13.07
C VAL A 484 -13.14 -14.46 14.17
N ALA A 485 -13.78 -13.32 14.41
CA ALA A 485 -13.37 -12.36 15.43
C ALA A 485 -14.58 -11.73 16.12
N ALA A 486 -14.40 -11.36 17.39
CA ALA A 486 -15.33 -10.57 18.16
C ALA A 486 -14.58 -9.49 18.94
N GLY A 487 -15.08 -8.27 18.96
CA GLY A 487 -14.42 -7.14 19.58
C GLY A 487 -15.40 -6.15 20.21
N TYR A 488 -14.86 -5.36 21.13
CA TYR A 488 -15.53 -4.27 21.81
C TYR A 488 -14.66 -3.02 21.77
N ASP A 489 -15.26 -1.86 21.47
CA ASP A 489 -14.62 -0.55 21.49
C ASP A 489 -15.36 0.37 22.44
N TYR A 490 -14.62 1.19 23.17
CA TYR A 490 -15.13 2.30 23.99
C TYR A 490 -14.32 3.56 23.71
N LEU A 491 -15.00 4.69 23.58
CA LEU A 491 -14.38 6.01 23.44
C LEU A 491 -15.15 7.06 24.23
N ASN A 492 -14.43 7.88 24.99
CA ASN A 492 -14.96 9.00 25.74
C ASN A 492 -14.19 10.28 25.38
N LEU A 493 -14.88 11.23 24.77
CA LEU A 493 -14.38 12.56 24.39
C LEU A 493 -14.95 13.67 25.30
N ASN A 494 -15.38 13.32 26.51
CA ASN A 494 -15.89 14.28 27.50
C ASN A 494 -14.95 14.37 28.69
N ASP A 495 -14.45 15.56 28.97
CA ASP A 495 -13.80 15.90 30.22
C ASP A 495 -13.76 17.42 30.40
N GLY A 496 -13.97 17.89 31.65
CA GLY A 496 -13.92 19.32 31.97
C GLY A 496 -14.79 20.15 31.05
N VAL A 497 -14.17 21.00 30.26
CA VAL A 497 -14.83 21.90 29.30
C VAL A 497 -15.02 21.28 27.91
N ILE A 498 -14.44 20.12 27.65
CA ILE A 498 -14.58 19.41 26.38
C ILE A 498 -15.84 18.54 26.42
N ARG A 499 -16.68 18.68 25.40
CA ARG A 499 -17.89 17.89 25.19
C ARG A 499 -17.88 17.35 23.77
N GLY A 500 -17.30 16.15 23.59
CA GLY A 500 -17.22 15.47 22.30
C GLY A 500 -18.13 14.24 22.18
N GLY A 501 -18.78 13.87 23.30
CA GLY A 501 -19.60 12.68 23.41
C GLY A 501 -18.82 11.43 23.83
N LYS A 502 -19.53 10.34 24.07
CA LYS A 502 -18.98 9.01 24.34
C LYS A 502 -19.80 7.96 23.60
N ALA A 503 -19.15 6.87 23.24
CA ALA A 503 -19.81 5.72 22.60
C ALA A 503 -19.09 4.43 22.89
N ASP A 504 -19.84 3.33 22.81
CA ASP A 504 -19.28 2.00 22.76
C ASP A 504 -20.03 1.12 21.73
N LEU A 505 -19.30 0.13 21.23
CA LEU A 505 -19.82 -0.76 20.20
C LEU A 505 -19.20 -2.15 20.29
N ILE A 506 -19.92 -3.13 19.75
CA ILE A 506 -19.41 -4.48 19.52
C ILE A 506 -19.27 -4.74 18.03
N LYS A 507 -18.29 -5.58 17.70
CA LYS A 507 -17.97 -5.98 16.31
C LYS A 507 -17.84 -7.49 16.21
N PHE A 508 -18.42 -8.05 15.17
CA PHE A 508 -18.16 -9.43 14.76
C PHE A 508 -17.56 -9.43 13.36
N GLY A 509 -16.51 -10.22 13.16
CA GLY A 509 -15.78 -10.30 11.91
C GLY A 509 -15.66 -11.73 11.40
N LEU A 510 -15.83 -11.90 10.10
CA LEU A 510 -15.47 -13.10 9.36
C LEU A 510 -14.51 -12.71 8.24
N ASN A 511 -13.32 -13.30 8.25
CA ASN A 511 -12.28 -13.04 7.27
C ASN A 511 -11.97 -14.32 6.51
N TRP A 512 -11.97 -14.23 5.19
CA TRP A 512 -11.55 -15.29 4.30
C TRP A 512 -10.28 -14.86 3.55
N TYR A 513 -9.25 -15.67 3.62
CA TYR A 513 -8.00 -15.51 2.91
C TYR A 513 -7.88 -16.60 1.84
N PRO A 514 -8.48 -16.43 0.65
CA PRO A 514 -8.33 -17.40 -0.44
C PRO A 514 -6.87 -17.58 -0.83
N HIS A 515 -6.08 -16.51 -0.78
CA HIS A 515 -4.65 -16.49 -1.03
C HIS A 515 -3.95 -15.51 -0.08
N SER A 516 -2.64 -15.62 0.09
CA SER A 516 -1.88 -14.69 0.93
C SER A 516 -1.99 -13.21 0.52
N HIS A 517 -2.41 -12.92 -0.71
CA HIS A 517 -2.53 -11.59 -1.31
C HIS A 517 -3.97 -11.18 -1.64
N ILE A 518 -4.93 -12.03 -1.35
CA ILE A 518 -6.36 -11.77 -1.56
C ILE A 518 -7.09 -12.02 -0.24
N ARG A 519 -7.95 -11.11 0.14
CA ARG A 519 -8.75 -11.20 1.36
C ARG A 519 -10.15 -10.66 1.13
N VAL A 520 -11.13 -11.38 1.64
CA VAL A 520 -12.52 -10.94 1.76
C VAL A 520 -12.84 -10.82 3.24
N MET A 521 -13.38 -9.69 3.66
CA MET A 521 -13.75 -9.43 5.04
C MET A 521 -15.21 -9.03 5.10
N THR A 522 -15.89 -9.47 6.14
CA THR A 522 -17.22 -8.96 6.47
C THR A 522 -17.29 -8.70 7.97
N ASN A 523 -17.86 -7.56 8.36
CA ASN A 523 -18.06 -7.18 9.75
C ASN A 523 -19.52 -6.80 9.98
N TYR A 524 -20.05 -7.23 11.11
CA TYR A 524 -21.26 -6.68 11.69
C TYR A 524 -20.85 -5.78 12.86
N VAL A 525 -21.36 -4.57 12.90
CA VAL A 525 -21.11 -3.58 13.93
C VAL A 525 -22.43 -3.18 14.55
N HIS A 526 -22.53 -3.29 15.88
CA HIS A 526 -23.66 -2.84 16.67
C HIS A 526 -23.17 -1.81 17.68
N VAL A 527 -23.73 -0.62 17.64
CA VAL A 527 -23.46 0.43 18.61
C VAL A 527 -24.37 0.22 19.83
N LEU A 528 -23.73 -0.01 20.98
CA LEU A 528 -24.43 -0.32 22.23
C LEU A 528 -24.99 0.94 22.90
N ASP A 529 -24.17 2.01 22.94
CA ASP A 529 -24.54 3.30 23.52
C ASP A 529 -23.84 4.44 22.78
N ILE A 530 -24.55 5.52 22.50
CA ILE A 530 -23.99 6.81 22.07
C ILE A 530 -24.63 7.91 22.92
N ASN A 531 -23.81 8.64 23.64
CA ASN A 531 -24.23 9.81 24.38
C ASN A 531 -23.49 11.05 23.86
N THR A 532 -24.21 11.92 23.20
CA THR A 532 -23.73 13.19 22.65
C THR A 532 -24.39 14.40 23.29
N GLU A 533 -24.89 14.25 24.51
CA GLU A 533 -25.48 15.35 25.26
C GLU A 533 -24.45 16.47 25.50
N GLY A 534 -24.81 17.69 25.13
CA GLY A 534 -23.94 18.86 25.23
C GLY A 534 -22.86 18.99 24.15
N VAL A 535 -22.86 18.11 23.14
CA VAL A 535 -21.97 18.24 21.98
C VAL A 535 -22.41 19.43 21.12
N ALA A 536 -21.45 20.31 20.82
CA ALA A 536 -21.75 21.54 20.04
C ALA A 536 -21.90 21.28 18.53
N ASP A 537 -21.29 20.22 18.00
CA ASP A 537 -21.44 19.83 16.60
C ASP A 537 -22.85 19.29 16.35
N ARG A 538 -23.64 20.02 15.55
CA ARG A 538 -25.05 19.71 15.29
C ARG A 538 -25.25 18.31 14.70
N ARG A 539 -24.34 17.85 13.86
CA ARG A 539 -24.45 16.54 13.24
C ARG A 539 -24.23 15.44 14.25
N SER A 540 -23.17 15.54 15.03
CA SER A 540 -22.86 14.59 16.09
C SER A 540 -23.92 14.59 17.21
N ALA A 541 -24.46 15.76 17.56
CA ALA A 541 -25.55 15.88 18.54
C ALA A 541 -26.80 15.07 18.19
N GLY A 542 -27.09 14.90 16.89
CA GLY A 542 -28.22 14.10 16.41
C GLY A 542 -28.08 12.61 16.67
N PHE A 543 -26.88 12.12 16.97
CA PHE A 543 -26.64 10.70 17.28
C PHE A 543 -26.88 10.36 18.76
N ASN A 544 -27.37 11.30 19.58
CA ASN A 544 -27.67 10.98 20.99
C ASN A 544 -28.70 9.87 21.12
N ASN A 545 -28.32 8.80 21.82
CA ASN A 545 -29.11 7.57 21.95
C ASN A 545 -29.48 6.90 20.62
N ALA A 546 -28.71 7.12 19.56
CA ALA A 546 -28.98 6.53 18.26
C ALA A 546 -28.78 4.99 18.30
N ASN A 547 -29.67 4.26 17.62
CA ASN A 547 -29.54 2.83 17.42
C ASN A 547 -28.96 2.57 16.02
N LEU A 548 -27.75 2.06 15.98
CA LEU A 548 -26.99 1.89 14.74
C LEU A 548 -26.49 0.46 14.60
N ASP A 549 -26.92 -0.19 13.51
CA ASP A 549 -26.45 -1.50 13.09
C ASP A 549 -25.93 -1.44 11.66
N MET A 550 -24.72 -1.93 11.44
CA MET A 550 -24.08 -1.85 10.14
C MET A 550 -23.50 -3.19 9.72
N TRP A 551 -23.67 -3.50 8.44
CA TRP A 551 -22.98 -4.59 7.77
C TRP A 551 -21.94 -4.02 6.82
N LEU A 552 -20.69 -4.42 7.03
CA LEU A 552 -19.54 -3.92 6.26
C LEU A 552 -18.90 -5.08 5.51
N THR A 553 -18.43 -4.82 4.30
CA THR A 553 -17.70 -5.80 3.49
C THR A 553 -16.49 -5.13 2.85
N ARG A 554 -15.36 -5.82 2.82
CA ARG A 554 -14.14 -5.39 2.10
C ARG A 554 -13.63 -6.50 1.21
N LEU A 555 -13.31 -6.15 -0.03
CA LEU A 555 -12.42 -6.93 -0.89
C LEU A 555 -11.05 -6.27 -0.91
N GLN A 556 -10.01 -7.04 -0.61
CA GLN A 556 -8.63 -6.58 -0.63
C GLN A 556 -7.79 -7.45 -1.56
N VAL A 557 -6.99 -6.78 -2.39
CA VAL A 557 -5.92 -7.39 -3.18
C VAL A 557 -4.66 -6.59 -2.95
N ASP A 558 -3.52 -7.26 -2.72
CA ASP A 558 -2.22 -6.60 -2.63
C ASP A 558 -1.12 -7.46 -3.31
N PHE A 559 -0.08 -6.83 -3.74
CA PHE A 559 1.05 -7.49 -4.41
C PHE A 559 2.37 -6.84 -4.05
#